data_1527e79c968a30375cbd0b0da3279b56
#
_entry.id   1527e79c968a30375cbd0b0da3279b56
#
_cell.length_a   1.000
_cell.length_b   1.000
_cell.length_c   1.000
_cell.angle_alpha   90.00
_cell.angle_beta   90.00
_cell.angle_gamma   90.00
#
_symmetry.space_group_name_H-M   'P 1'
#
loop_
_entity.id
_entity.type
_entity.pdbx_description
1 polymer ?
#
loop_
_entity_poly.entity_id
_entity_poly.type
_entity_poly.pdbx_seq_one_letter_code
_entity_poly.pdbx_strand_id
1 'polypeptide(L)'
;MQKLTKEFAKKLIETPGEARGVNLKTDWEVVLSKYGREGLKKLEAKMAEMGYPIKYDKIETMNFYPAGLDALSILSIKEVFDLNDQELKELGAAAVKFSLFLKILIKYFPSLNLLAKEAPKMWRKHYSIGDLEVVETNEEERRAVLRIKNFGFHPAQCANLQGYFSKILQMAVKAPATCEETKCTFRGDAYHEFVIKW
;
A
#
# COMPACT_ATOMS: atom_id res chain seq x y z
N MET A 1 -17.57 -7.77 8.05
CA MET A 1 -16.76 -7.10 7.00
C MET A 1 -17.65 -6.79 5.82
N GLN A 2 -17.58 -5.58 5.24
CA GLN A 2 -18.42 -5.21 4.09
C GLN A 2 -17.98 -6.00 2.86
N LYS A 3 -18.91 -6.72 2.24
CA LYS A 3 -18.64 -7.49 1.01
C LYS A 3 -18.37 -6.52 -0.15
N LEU A 4 -17.41 -6.84 -1.01
CA LEU A 4 -17.13 -6.08 -2.21
C LEU A 4 -18.30 -6.22 -3.20
N THR A 5 -18.94 -5.11 -3.54
CA THR A 5 -20.05 -5.02 -4.48
C THR A 5 -19.74 -3.98 -5.56
N LYS A 6 -20.45 -4.06 -6.70
CA LYS A 6 -20.29 -3.05 -7.78
C LYS A 6 -20.57 -1.63 -7.29
N GLU A 7 -21.54 -1.46 -6.43
CA GLU A 7 -21.90 -0.15 -5.86
C GLU A 7 -20.77 0.38 -4.97
N PHE A 8 -20.17 -0.49 -4.14
CA PHE A 8 -19.04 -0.11 -3.32
C PHE A 8 -17.78 0.19 -4.16
N ALA A 9 -17.53 -0.63 -5.19
CA ALA A 9 -16.45 -0.38 -6.15
C ALA A 9 -16.60 0.99 -6.83
N LYS A 10 -17.84 1.33 -7.26
CA LYS A 10 -18.14 2.66 -7.82
C LYS A 10 -17.82 3.79 -6.85
N LYS A 11 -18.22 3.68 -5.58
CA LYS A 11 -17.90 4.69 -4.55
C LYS A 11 -16.38 4.86 -4.35
N LEU A 12 -15.62 3.76 -4.37
CA LEU A 12 -14.16 3.82 -4.29
C LEU A 12 -13.58 4.62 -5.46
N ILE A 13 -13.99 4.31 -6.69
CA ILE A 13 -13.47 4.98 -7.91
C ILE A 13 -13.85 6.46 -7.96
N GLU A 14 -15.04 6.82 -7.50
CA GLU A 14 -15.53 8.20 -7.44
C GLU A 14 -14.89 9.01 -6.30
N THR A 15 -14.22 8.37 -5.35
CA THR A 15 -13.47 9.08 -4.31
C THR A 15 -12.32 9.86 -4.94
N PRO A 16 -12.24 11.18 -4.70
CA PRO A 16 -11.20 12.01 -5.29
C PRO A 16 -9.78 11.49 -4.97
N GLY A 17 -8.89 11.69 -5.92
CA GLY A 17 -7.47 11.36 -5.79
C GLY A 17 -6.99 10.36 -6.81
N GLU A 18 -5.69 10.39 -7.05
CA GLU A 18 -5.02 9.56 -8.04
C GLU A 18 -3.85 8.80 -7.40
N ALA A 19 -3.56 7.63 -7.95
CA ALA A 19 -2.42 6.79 -7.62
C ALA A 19 -1.63 6.48 -8.89
N ARG A 20 -0.31 6.36 -8.79
CA ARG A 20 0.52 5.95 -9.93
C ARG A 20 0.29 4.50 -10.29
N GLY A 21 0.31 4.23 -11.59
CA GLY A 21 0.15 2.89 -12.14
C GLY A 21 1.17 1.88 -11.64
N VAL A 22 2.32 2.33 -11.14
CA VAL A 22 3.29 1.44 -10.50
C VAL A 22 2.71 0.67 -9.31
N ASN A 23 1.73 1.22 -8.58
CA ASN A 23 1.07 0.52 -7.49
C ASN A 23 0.30 -0.70 -8.03
N LEU A 24 -0.53 -0.50 -9.05
CA LEU A 24 -1.25 -1.59 -9.73
C LEU A 24 -0.31 -2.62 -10.36
N LYS A 25 0.81 -2.17 -10.94
CA LYS A 25 1.85 -3.08 -11.45
C LYS A 25 2.47 -3.91 -10.34
N THR A 26 2.70 -3.32 -9.18
CA THR A 26 3.23 -4.04 -8.02
C THR A 26 2.26 -5.10 -7.53
N ASP A 27 0.97 -4.80 -7.47
CA ASP A 27 -0.08 -5.80 -7.16
C ASP A 27 -0.04 -6.98 -8.13
N TRP A 28 0.07 -6.68 -9.43
CA TRP A 28 0.20 -7.69 -10.49
C TRP A 28 1.44 -8.57 -10.30
N GLU A 29 2.60 -7.97 -10.02
CA GLU A 29 3.85 -8.70 -9.81
C GLU A 29 3.78 -9.61 -8.58
N VAL A 30 3.19 -9.12 -7.49
CA VAL A 30 2.97 -9.92 -6.26
C VAL A 30 2.03 -11.10 -6.54
N VAL A 31 0.89 -10.85 -7.19
CA VAL A 31 -0.08 -11.91 -7.53
C VAL A 31 0.53 -12.93 -8.48
N LEU A 32 1.24 -12.48 -9.52
CA LEU A 32 1.91 -13.37 -10.47
C LEU A 32 2.97 -14.23 -9.79
N SER A 33 3.75 -13.63 -8.87
CA SER A 33 4.79 -14.34 -8.12
C SER A 33 4.23 -15.37 -7.13
N LYS A 34 3.11 -15.08 -6.46
CA LYS A 34 2.55 -15.92 -5.39
C LYS A 34 1.54 -16.94 -5.92
N TYR A 35 0.75 -16.56 -6.92
CA TYR A 35 -0.41 -17.35 -7.40
C TYR A 35 -0.34 -17.71 -8.89
N GLY A 36 0.72 -17.30 -9.59
CA GLY A 36 0.92 -17.59 -11.01
C GLY A 36 -0.08 -16.91 -11.95
N ARG A 37 -0.06 -17.33 -13.21
CA ARG A 37 -0.93 -16.75 -14.25
C ARG A 37 -2.42 -17.01 -14.00
N GLU A 38 -2.77 -18.15 -13.41
CA GLU A 38 -4.18 -18.44 -13.08
C GLU A 38 -4.70 -17.55 -11.96
N GLY A 39 -3.87 -17.21 -10.96
CA GLY A 39 -4.22 -16.22 -9.96
C GLY A 39 -4.46 -14.84 -10.56
N LEU A 40 -3.64 -14.44 -11.52
CA LEU A 40 -3.82 -13.18 -12.23
C LEU A 40 -5.14 -13.13 -13.02
N LYS A 41 -5.48 -14.22 -13.75
CA LYS A 41 -6.76 -14.32 -14.45
C LYS A 41 -7.96 -14.19 -13.50
N LYS A 42 -7.90 -14.81 -12.31
CA LYS A 42 -8.94 -14.68 -11.28
C LYS A 42 -9.07 -13.23 -10.80
N LEU A 43 -7.97 -12.54 -10.57
CA LEU A 43 -7.96 -11.13 -10.18
C LEU A 43 -8.58 -10.24 -11.28
N GLU A 44 -8.16 -10.40 -12.54
CA GLU A 44 -8.72 -9.65 -13.66
C GLU A 44 -10.21 -9.93 -13.85
N ALA A 45 -10.65 -11.17 -13.68
CA ALA A 45 -12.06 -11.52 -13.73
C ALA A 45 -12.86 -10.85 -12.60
N LYS A 46 -12.30 -10.80 -11.37
CA LYS A 46 -12.92 -10.12 -10.24
C LYS A 46 -13.03 -8.62 -10.48
N MET A 47 -12.00 -7.98 -11.01
CA MET A 47 -12.05 -6.56 -11.37
C MET A 47 -13.13 -6.28 -12.43
N ALA A 48 -13.25 -7.15 -13.45
CA ALA A 48 -14.30 -7.07 -14.45
C ALA A 48 -15.72 -7.30 -13.86
N GLU A 49 -15.87 -8.26 -12.93
CA GLU A 49 -17.10 -8.49 -12.18
C GLU A 49 -17.56 -7.23 -11.43
N MET A 50 -16.61 -6.51 -10.85
CA MET A 50 -16.88 -5.24 -10.15
C MET A 50 -17.19 -4.06 -11.09
N GLY A 51 -17.10 -4.24 -12.40
CA GLY A 51 -17.39 -3.23 -13.42
C GLY A 51 -16.18 -2.42 -13.87
N TYR A 52 -14.98 -2.79 -13.41
CA TYR A 52 -13.71 -2.10 -13.74
C TYR A 52 -12.71 -3.07 -14.36
N PRO A 53 -12.97 -3.57 -15.59
CA PRO A 53 -12.05 -4.49 -16.25
C PRO A 53 -10.69 -3.83 -16.44
N ILE A 54 -9.66 -4.49 -15.96
CA ILE A 54 -8.27 -4.03 -16.04
C ILE A 54 -7.41 -5.12 -16.67
N LYS A 55 -6.46 -4.73 -17.51
CA LYS A 55 -5.37 -5.54 -17.99
C LYS A 55 -4.08 -5.02 -17.35
N TYR A 56 -3.62 -5.69 -16.31
CA TYR A 56 -2.48 -5.24 -15.53
C TYR A 56 -1.20 -5.12 -16.35
N ASP A 57 -1.01 -5.96 -17.38
CA ASP A 57 0.12 -5.87 -18.29
C ASP A 57 0.11 -4.57 -19.13
N LYS A 58 -1.06 -3.96 -19.33
CA LYS A 58 -1.24 -2.71 -20.08
C LYS A 58 -1.17 -1.44 -19.23
N ILE A 59 -1.10 -1.58 -17.91
CA ILE A 59 -0.94 -0.43 -17.01
C ILE A 59 0.43 0.23 -17.26
N GLU A 60 0.40 1.53 -17.46
CA GLU A 60 1.61 2.35 -17.57
C GLU A 60 2.06 2.82 -16.19
N THR A 61 3.25 2.44 -15.78
CA THR A 61 3.76 2.64 -14.41
C THR A 61 3.83 4.10 -13.98
N MET A 62 4.06 5.02 -14.94
CA MET A 62 4.23 6.45 -14.65
C MET A 62 2.96 7.26 -14.79
N ASN A 63 1.89 6.71 -15.36
CA ASN A 63 0.60 7.38 -15.47
C ASN A 63 -0.16 7.35 -14.13
N PHE A 64 -1.05 8.31 -13.97
CA PHE A 64 -1.96 8.36 -12.83
C PHE A 64 -3.30 7.71 -13.19
N TYR A 65 -3.86 7.00 -12.22
CA TYR A 65 -5.16 6.33 -12.27
C TYR A 65 -5.95 6.71 -11.03
N PRO A 66 -7.30 6.62 -11.02
CA PRO A 66 -8.07 6.85 -9.81
C PRO A 66 -7.51 6.06 -8.62
N ALA A 67 -7.24 6.72 -7.50
CA ALA A 67 -6.68 6.04 -6.33
C ALA A 67 -7.62 4.95 -5.78
N GLY A 68 -8.93 5.10 -6.02
CA GLY A 68 -9.91 4.05 -5.75
C GLY A 68 -9.69 2.76 -6.55
N LEU A 69 -9.03 2.82 -7.72
CA LEU A 69 -8.69 1.64 -8.50
C LEU A 69 -7.60 0.80 -7.82
N ASP A 70 -6.61 1.46 -7.21
CA ASP A 70 -5.59 0.82 -6.39
C ASP A 70 -6.23 0.13 -5.16
N ALA A 71 -7.13 0.84 -4.47
CA ALA A 71 -7.89 0.27 -3.37
C ALA A 71 -8.75 -0.94 -3.80
N LEU A 72 -9.43 -0.84 -4.93
CA LEU A 72 -10.24 -1.92 -5.50
C LEU A 72 -9.40 -3.14 -5.89
N SER A 73 -8.17 -2.91 -6.40
CA SER A 73 -7.22 -3.98 -6.69
C SER A 73 -6.86 -4.77 -5.43
N ILE A 74 -6.46 -4.10 -4.35
CA ILE A 74 -6.14 -4.73 -3.06
C ILE A 74 -7.35 -5.50 -2.49
N LEU A 75 -8.55 -4.92 -2.57
CA LEU A 75 -9.78 -5.59 -2.11
C LEU A 75 -10.13 -6.81 -2.96
N SER A 76 -9.94 -6.72 -4.28
CA SER A 76 -10.17 -7.84 -5.18
C SER A 76 -9.18 -8.98 -4.90
N ILE A 77 -7.91 -8.66 -4.64
CA ILE A 77 -6.90 -9.64 -4.20
C ILE A 77 -7.34 -10.29 -2.89
N LYS A 78 -7.76 -9.47 -1.90
CA LYS A 78 -8.25 -9.98 -0.61
C LYS A 78 -9.39 -11.00 -0.79
N GLU A 79 -10.40 -10.67 -1.60
CA GLU A 79 -11.55 -11.58 -1.81
C GLU A 79 -11.21 -12.81 -2.65
N VAL A 80 -10.45 -12.64 -3.73
CA VAL A 80 -10.10 -13.74 -4.65
C VAL A 80 -9.28 -14.82 -3.95
N PHE A 81 -8.41 -14.43 -3.03
CA PHE A 81 -7.51 -15.35 -2.33
C PHE A 81 -7.86 -15.55 -0.86
N ASP A 82 -9.03 -15.03 -0.42
CA ASP A 82 -9.55 -15.13 0.96
C ASP A 82 -8.53 -14.71 2.02
N LEU A 83 -7.86 -13.58 1.78
CA LEU A 83 -6.77 -13.12 2.65
C LEU A 83 -7.29 -12.50 3.95
N ASN A 84 -6.72 -12.90 5.07
CA ASN A 84 -6.88 -12.22 6.33
C ASN A 84 -5.96 -10.99 6.44
N ASP A 85 -6.06 -10.23 7.54
CA ASP A 85 -5.27 -8.99 7.69
C ASP A 85 -3.76 -9.24 7.83
N GLN A 86 -3.34 -10.39 8.38
CA GLN A 86 -1.93 -10.76 8.43
C GLN A 86 -1.39 -11.04 7.00
N GLU A 87 -2.16 -11.73 6.19
CA GLU A 87 -1.78 -12.00 4.79
C GLU A 87 -1.78 -10.74 3.93
N LEU A 88 -2.63 -9.73 4.24
CA LEU A 88 -2.57 -8.41 3.64
C LEU A 88 -1.29 -7.64 4.04
N LYS A 89 -0.82 -7.76 5.29
CA LYS A 89 0.48 -7.24 5.70
C LYS A 89 1.62 -7.90 4.91
N GLU A 90 1.55 -9.21 4.72
CA GLU A 90 2.54 -9.93 3.91
C GLU A 90 2.50 -9.51 2.43
N LEU A 91 1.31 -9.22 1.89
CA LEU A 91 1.14 -8.68 0.54
C LEU A 91 1.85 -7.31 0.41
N GLY A 92 1.62 -6.40 1.35
CA GLY A 92 2.27 -5.09 1.40
C GLY A 92 3.79 -5.19 1.56
N ALA A 93 4.27 -6.11 2.40
CA ALA A 93 5.70 -6.37 2.55
C ALA A 93 6.32 -6.97 1.28
N ALA A 94 5.60 -7.83 0.57
CA ALA A 94 6.04 -8.39 -0.71
C ALA A 94 6.15 -7.32 -1.80
N ALA A 95 5.26 -6.33 -1.82
CA ALA A 95 5.25 -5.22 -2.77
C ALA A 95 6.58 -4.44 -2.78
N VAL A 96 7.20 -4.27 -1.62
CA VAL A 96 8.51 -3.59 -1.50
C VAL A 96 9.62 -4.29 -2.29
N LYS A 97 9.56 -5.62 -2.42
CA LYS A 97 10.57 -6.41 -3.16
C LYS A 97 10.57 -6.10 -4.66
N PHE A 98 9.42 -5.74 -5.22
CA PHE A 98 9.25 -5.43 -6.64
C PHE A 98 9.54 -3.96 -6.96
N SER A 99 9.52 -3.08 -5.98
CA SER A 99 9.83 -1.66 -6.19
C SER A 99 11.33 -1.44 -6.42
N LEU A 100 11.72 -1.36 -7.68
CA LEU A 100 13.09 -0.97 -8.07
C LEU A 100 13.47 0.39 -7.46
N PHE A 101 12.52 1.30 -7.43
CA PHE A 101 12.69 2.64 -6.89
C PHE A 101 13.05 2.61 -5.39
N LEU A 102 12.35 1.81 -4.58
CA LEU A 102 12.66 1.65 -3.15
C LEU A 102 14.03 1.02 -2.92
N LYS A 103 14.43 0.06 -3.77
CA LYS A 103 15.78 -0.52 -3.71
C LYS A 103 16.86 0.53 -3.95
N ILE A 104 16.63 1.41 -4.93
CA ILE A 104 17.54 2.53 -5.23
C ILE A 104 17.53 3.50 -4.04
N LEU A 105 16.36 3.89 -3.54
CA LEU A 105 16.23 4.80 -2.41
C LEU A 105 17.04 4.31 -1.21
N ILE A 106 16.80 3.08 -0.77
CA ILE A 106 17.50 2.50 0.40
C ILE A 106 19.01 2.39 0.17
N LYS A 107 19.44 2.12 -1.06
CA LYS A 107 20.86 2.06 -1.41
C LYS A 107 21.56 3.42 -1.29
N TYR A 108 20.90 4.50 -1.70
CA TYR A 108 21.47 5.85 -1.73
C TYR A 108 21.14 6.69 -0.48
N PHE A 109 20.20 6.25 0.35
CA PHE A 109 19.81 6.93 1.59
C PHE A 109 20.09 6.03 2.80
N PRO A 110 21.37 5.92 3.21
CA PRO A 110 21.81 4.94 4.20
C PRO A 110 21.40 5.29 5.64
N SER A 111 20.78 6.45 5.89
CA SER A 111 20.37 6.85 7.24
C SER A 111 18.84 6.91 7.36
N LEU A 112 18.34 6.50 8.52
CA LEU A 112 16.91 6.58 8.86
C LEU A 112 16.38 8.01 8.77
N ASN A 113 17.17 9.00 9.24
CA ASN A 113 16.79 10.40 9.20
C ASN A 113 16.61 10.91 7.76
N LEU A 114 17.45 10.48 6.84
CA LEU A 114 17.33 10.87 5.44
C LEU A 114 16.13 10.20 4.77
N LEU A 115 15.89 8.92 5.07
CA LEU A 115 14.69 8.21 4.62
C LEU A 115 13.42 8.89 5.14
N ALA A 116 13.39 9.26 6.41
CA ALA A 116 12.28 9.98 7.04
C ALA A 116 11.99 11.33 6.37
N LYS A 117 13.04 12.10 6.05
CA LYS A 117 12.92 13.39 5.35
C LYS A 117 12.36 13.24 3.92
N GLU A 118 12.69 12.16 3.24
CA GLU A 118 12.25 11.93 1.85
C GLU A 118 10.89 11.21 1.76
N ALA A 119 10.45 10.50 2.80
CA ALA A 119 9.21 9.73 2.80
C ALA A 119 7.96 10.54 2.37
N PRO A 120 7.71 11.78 2.86
CA PRO A 120 6.58 12.58 2.42
C PRO A 120 6.63 12.95 0.93
N LYS A 121 7.82 13.23 0.39
CA LYS A 121 8.00 13.54 -1.03
C LYS A 121 7.76 12.30 -1.89
N MET A 122 8.14 11.14 -1.37
CA MET A 122 7.92 9.85 -2.01
C MET A 122 6.45 9.51 -2.09
N TRP A 123 5.72 9.72 -0.99
CA TRP A 123 4.27 9.56 -0.97
C TRP A 123 3.61 10.37 -2.08
N ARG A 124 3.92 11.67 -2.17
CA ARG A 124 3.38 12.58 -3.21
C ARG A 124 3.76 12.20 -4.66
N LYS A 125 4.81 11.41 -4.86
CA LYS A 125 5.13 10.85 -6.18
C LYS A 125 4.22 9.68 -6.56
N HIS A 126 3.63 9.00 -5.59
CA HIS A 126 2.77 7.84 -5.79
C HIS A 126 1.28 8.16 -5.68
N TYR A 127 0.91 9.13 -4.83
CA TYR A 127 -0.47 9.55 -4.60
C TYR A 127 -0.61 11.07 -4.70
N SER A 128 -1.69 11.51 -5.35
CA SER A 128 -2.08 12.93 -5.36
C SER A 128 -2.84 13.33 -4.10
N ILE A 129 -3.20 12.37 -3.26
CA ILE A 129 -3.95 12.53 -2.02
C ILE A 129 -3.19 11.90 -0.85
N GLY A 130 -3.62 12.29 0.34
CA GLY A 130 -2.99 11.85 1.57
C GLY A 130 -1.69 12.59 1.84
N ASP A 131 -1.56 13.04 3.08
CA ASP A 131 -0.39 13.75 3.56
C ASP A 131 0.37 12.84 4.52
N LEU A 132 1.45 12.23 4.03
CA LEU A 132 2.35 11.44 4.86
C LEU A 132 3.28 12.36 5.63
N GLU A 133 3.34 12.17 6.94
CA GLU A 133 4.26 12.84 7.85
C GLU A 133 5.08 11.80 8.62
N VAL A 134 6.38 12.02 8.78
CA VAL A 134 7.20 11.28 9.74
C VAL A 134 7.28 12.14 11.00
N VAL A 135 6.58 11.70 12.04
CA VAL A 135 6.39 12.47 13.28
C VAL A 135 7.55 12.28 14.23
N GLU A 136 8.12 11.08 14.22
CA GLU A 136 9.18 10.68 15.12
C GLU A 136 10.11 9.68 14.44
N THR A 137 11.40 9.83 14.69
CA THR A 137 12.42 8.81 14.47
C THR A 137 13.34 8.79 15.68
N ASN A 138 13.37 7.67 16.39
CA ASN A 138 14.21 7.48 17.57
C ASN A 138 15.02 6.19 17.39
N GLU A 139 16.31 6.34 17.08
CA GLU A 139 17.20 5.20 16.85
C GLU A 139 17.57 4.49 18.17
N GLU A 140 17.61 5.21 19.29
CA GLU A 140 17.92 4.64 20.61
C GLU A 140 16.77 3.75 21.09
N GLU A 141 15.53 4.22 20.95
CA GLU A 141 14.32 3.45 21.29
C GLU A 141 13.91 2.49 20.17
N ARG A 142 14.61 2.50 19.04
CA ARG A 142 14.30 1.71 17.83
C ARG A 142 12.83 1.87 17.41
N ARG A 143 12.41 3.12 17.28
CA ARG A 143 11.01 3.49 17.03
C ARG A 143 10.90 4.58 15.97
N ALA A 144 9.91 4.45 15.09
CA ALA A 144 9.49 5.50 14.17
C ALA A 144 7.96 5.61 14.17
N VAL A 145 7.44 6.83 13.99
CA VAL A 145 5.99 7.10 13.91
C VAL A 145 5.69 7.83 12.62
N LEU A 146 4.80 7.25 11.82
CA LEU A 146 4.26 7.83 10.60
C LEU A 146 2.80 8.20 10.81
N ARG A 147 2.35 9.30 10.20
CA ARG A 147 0.94 9.68 10.11
C ARG A 147 0.55 9.90 8.67
N ILE A 148 -0.66 9.47 8.31
CA ILE A 148 -1.28 9.79 7.03
C ILE A 148 -2.61 10.47 7.31
N LYS A 149 -2.74 11.71 6.84
CA LYS A 149 -3.99 12.50 6.88
C LYS A 149 -4.65 12.46 5.50
N ASN A 150 -5.94 12.73 5.44
CA ASN A 150 -6.68 12.89 4.18
C ASN A 150 -6.54 11.68 3.23
N PHE A 151 -6.48 10.47 3.80
CA PHE A 151 -6.36 9.23 3.06
C PHE A 151 -7.27 8.18 3.70
N GLY A 152 -8.13 7.54 2.91
CA GLY A 152 -9.03 6.54 3.49
C GLY A 152 -10.00 6.00 2.46
N PHE A 153 -9.68 4.84 1.88
CA PHE A 153 -10.55 4.11 0.97
C PHE A 153 -11.16 2.88 1.66
N HIS A 154 -10.34 2.08 2.34
CA HIS A 154 -10.82 0.87 3.03
C HIS A 154 -9.80 0.38 4.07
N PRO A 155 -10.24 -0.23 5.21
CA PRO A 155 -9.34 -0.77 6.24
C PRO A 155 -8.31 -1.80 5.74
N ALA A 156 -8.60 -2.54 4.66
CA ALA A 156 -7.65 -3.46 4.05
C ALA A 156 -6.36 -2.79 3.59
N GLN A 157 -6.43 -1.51 3.16
CA GLN A 157 -5.23 -0.74 2.82
C GLN A 157 -4.38 -0.44 4.06
N CYS A 158 -5.00 -0.24 5.22
CA CYS A 158 -4.25 -0.03 6.46
C CYS A 158 -3.40 -1.25 6.80
N ALA A 159 -3.97 -2.46 6.67
CA ALA A 159 -3.22 -3.70 6.87
C ALA A 159 -2.08 -3.84 5.84
N ASN A 160 -2.35 -3.54 4.56
CA ASN A 160 -1.34 -3.58 3.50
C ASN A 160 -0.20 -2.59 3.79
N LEU A 161 -0.52 -1.34 4.16
CA LEU A 161 0.46 -0.30 4.51
C LEU A 161 1.31 -0.67 5.72
N GLN A 162 0.76 -1.35 6.73
CA GLN A 162 1.55 -1.85 7.87
C GLN A 162 2.69 -2.76 7.39
N GLY A 163 2.38 -3.70 6.51
CA GLY A 163 3.40 -4.59 5.93
C GLY A 163 4.41 -3.84 5.08
N TYR A 164 3.94 -2.91 4.26
CA TYR A 164 4.76 -2.07 3.39
C TYR A 164 5.77 -1.22 4.19
N PHE A 165 5.31 -0.48 5.21
CA PHE A 165 6.18 0.35 6.06
C PHE A 165 7.15 -0.47 6.89
N SER A 166 6.67 -1.57 7.49
CA SER A 166 7.53 -2.52 8.21
C SER A 166 8.69 -3.01 7.33
N LYS A 167 8.40 -3.39 6.09
CA LYS A 167 9.41 -3.91 5.17
C LYS A 167 10.40 -2.85 4.70
N ILE A 168 9.95 -1.64 4.42
CA ILE A 168 10.84 -0.53 4.07
C ILE A 168 11.83 -0.27 5.22
N LEU A 169 11.31 -0.16 6.45
CA LEU A 169 12.17 0.11 7.60
C LEU A 169 13.15 -1.04 7.86
N GLN A 170 12.67 -2.30 7.81
CA GLN A 170 13.52 -3.48 7.93
C GLN A 170 14.72 -3.42 6.96
N MET A 171 14.49 -3.00 5.71
CA MET A 171 15.57 -2.89 4.74
C MET A 171 16.51 -1.73 5.04
N ALA A 172 16.02 -0.62 5.56
CA ALA A 172 16.82 0.55 5.91
C ALA A 172 17.71 0.29 7.13
N VAL A 173 17.15 -0.27 8.20
CA VAL A 173 17.88 -0.52 9.45
C VAL A 173 18.60 -1.87 9.48
N LYS A 174 18.36 -2.74 8.49
CA LYS A 174 18.91 -4.10 8.38
C LYS A 174 18.64 -4.98 9.62
N ALA A 175 17.51 -4.76 10.26
CA ALA A 175 17.02 -5.51 11.42
C ALA A 175 15.55 -5.86 11.25
N PRO A 176 15.03 -6.93 11.88
CA PRO A 176 13.60 -7.21 11.88
C PRO A 176 12.81 -5.98 12.36
N ALA A 177 11.71 -5.68 11.68
CA ALA A 177 10.84 -4.57 12.05
C ALA A 177 9.37 -5.01 12.03
N THR A 178 8.59 -4.43 12.93
CA THR A 178 7.14 -4.60 13.02
C THR A 178 6.46 -3.24 12.86
N CYS A 179 5.24 -3.23 12.36
CA CYS A 179 4.44 -2.01 12.21
C CYS A 179 3.02 -2.27 12.71
N GLU A 180 2.53 -1.37 13.55
CA GLU A 180 1.18 -1.41 14.10
C GLU A 180 0.46 -0.09 13.81
N GLU A 181 -0.79 -0.16 13.36
CA GLU A 181 -1.65 1.01 13.22
C GLU A 181 -2.30 1.32 14.58
N THR A 182 -1.85 2.40 15.23
CA THR A 182 -2.33 2.83 16.54
C THR A 182 -3.55 3.74 16.46
N LYS A 183 -3.70 4.51 15.36
CA LYS A 183 -4.89 5.31 15.04
C LYS A 183 -5.36 5.05 13.63
N CYS A 184 -6.70 5.07 13.42
CA CYS A 184 -7.30 4.76 12.13
C CYS A 184 -8.57 5.57 11.91
N THR A 185 -8.69 6.26 10.77
CA THR A 185 -9.88 7.04 10.42
C THR A 185 -11.15 6.18 10.37
N PHE A 186 -11.03 4.89 10.03
CA PHE A 186 -12.14 3.94 10.07
C PHE A 186 -12.58 3.51 11.48
N ARG A 187 -11.80 3.88 12.50
CA ARG A 187 -12.14 3.71 13.92
C ARG A 187 -12.55 5.02 14.59
N GLY A 188 -12.68 6.11 13.80
CA GLY A 188 -13.09 7.43 14.29
C GLY A 188 -11.94 8.36 14.64
N ASP A 189 -10.69 7.99 14.40
CA ASP A 189 -9.54 8.86 14.60
C ASP A 189 -9.43 9.91 13.48
N ALA A 190 -8.73 11.01 13.74
CA ALA A 190 -8.55 12.10 12.78
C ALA A 190 -7.57 11.78 11.64
N TYR A 191 -6.73 10.75 11.80
CA TYR A 191 -5.71 10.32 10.85
C TYR A 191 -5.32 8.86 11.11
N HIS A 192 -4.59 8.27 10.17
CA HIS A 192 -3.90 6.99 10.39
C HIS A 192 -2.54 7.24 11.04
N GLU A 193 -2.21 6.47 12.07
CA GLU A 193 -0.89 6.52 12.73
C GLU A 193 -0.29 5.12 12.78
N PHE A 194 0.92 5.01 12.29
CA PHE A 194 1.67 3.77 12.22
C PHE A 194 2.91 3.87 13.08
N VAL A 195 3.02 3.01 14.08
CA VAL A 195 4.19 2.88 14.95
C VAL A 195 5.02 1.70 14.46
N ILE A 196 6.27 1.96 14.13
CA ILE A 196 7.21 0.96 13.64
C ILE A 196 8.29 0.77 14.69
N LYS A 197 8.60 -0.50 15.00
CA LYS A 197 9.66 -0.88 15.96
C LYS A 197 10.60 -1.89 15.32
N TRP A 198 11.89 -1.84 15.69
CA TRP A 198 12.93 -2.76 15.18
C TRP A 198 13.97 -3.15 16.22
#